data_7499558e8d16d5af3c42f0b358cd6e2c
#
_entry.id   7499558e8d16d5af3c42f0b358cd6e2c
#
_cell.length_a   1.000
_cell.length_b   1.000
_cell.length_c   1.000
_cell.angle_alpha   90.00
_cell.angle_beta   90.00
_cell.angle_gamma   90.00
#
_symmetry.space_group_name_H-M   'P 1'
#
loop_
_entity.id
_entity.type
_entity.pdbx_description
1 polymer ?
#
loop_
_entity_poly.entity_id
_entity_poly.type
_entity_poly.pdbx_seq_one_letter_code
_entity_poly.pdbx_strand_id
1 'polypeptide(L)'
;MVVERLAEYIENQGLSYYAFENAIEASRGSISKAVKQSKNIGSNVIENILSVYENINPIWLLTGEGEMLRNSGQVNEASRVY
;
A
#
# COMPACT_ATOMS: atom_id res chain seq x y z
N MET A 1 10.06 -0.32 -8.05
CA MET A 1 10.28 0.47 -6.82
C MET A 1 8.97 0.58 -6.07
N VAL A 2 9.04 0.84 -4.78
CA VAL A 2 7.85 0.81 -3.92
C VAL A 2 6.75 1.74 -4.42
N VAL A 3 7.11 2.95 -4.83
CA VAL A 3 6.12 3.95 -5.21
C VAL A 3 5.34 3.54 -6.46
N GLU A 4 5.96 2.80 -7.36
CA GLU A 4 5.27 2.32 -8.55
C GLU A 4 4.25 1.25 -8.20
N ARG A 5 4.62 0.36 -7.30
CA ARG A 5 3.69 -0.66 -6.81
C ARG A 5 2.56 -0.01 -6.02
N LEU A 6 2.87 1.02 -5.28
CA LEU A 6 1.85 1.76 -4.53
C LEU A 6 0.83 2.39 -5.47
N ALA A 7 1.30 2.97 -6.58
CA ALA A 7 0.39 3.53 -7.59
C ALA A 7 -0.53 2.46 -8.15
N GLU A 8 0.02 1.28 -8.39
CA GLU A 8 -0.75 0.16 -8.89
C GLU A 8 -1.84 -0.25 -7.90
N TYR A 9 -1.48 -0.31 -6.62
CA TYR A 9 -2.44 -0.64 -5.58
C TYR A 9 -3.57 0.40 -5.50
N ILE A 10 -3.20 1.68 -5.50
CA ILE A 10 -4.20 2.76 -5.42
C ILE A 10 -5.19 2.66 -6.57
N GLU A 11 -4.68 2.42 -7.77
CA GLU A 11 -5.53 2.29 -8.95
C GLU A 11 -6.40 1.04 -8.87
N ASN A 12 -5.81 -0.08 -8.43
CA ASN A 12 -6.54 -1.34 -8.31
C ASN A 12 -7.70 -1.23 -7.33
N GLN A 13 -7.51 -0.50 -6.24
CA GLN A 13 -8.54 -0.34 -5.22
C GLN A 13 -9.53 0.78 -5.52
N GLY A 14 -9.35 1.48 -6.63
CA GLY A 14 -10.25 2.56 -7.02
C GLY A 14 -10.15 3.77 -6.10
N LEU A 15 -9.01 3.99 -5.50
CA LEU A 15 -8.82 5.10 -4.58
C LEU A 15 -8.33 6.34 -5.32
N SER A 16 -8.68 7.52 -4.79
CA SER A 16 -8.03 8.73 -5.26
C SER A 16 -6.76 8.95 -4.45
N TYR A 17 -5.80 9.67 -5.03
CA TYR A 17 -4.58 9.99 -4.28
C TYR A 17 -4.91 10.84 -3.06
N TYR A 18 -5.85 11.77 -3.21
CA TYR A 18 -6.25 12.61 -2.09
C TYR A 18 -6.78 11.77 -0.92
N ALA A 19 -7.67 10.83 -1.21
CA ALA A 19 -8.22 9.96 -0.17
C ALA A 19 -7.15 9.11 0.48
N PHE A 20 -6.23 8.59 -0.35
CA PHE A 20 -5.15 7.76 0.15
C PHE A 20 -4.21 8.55 1.06
N GLU A 21 -3.80 9.75 0.61
CA GLU A 21 -2.92 10.60 1.40
C GLU A 21 -3.56 10.99 2.73
N ASN A 22 -4.85 11.32 2.67
CA ASN A 22 -5.57 11.69 3.87
C ASN A 22 -5.65 10.52 4.86
N ALA A 23 -5.88 9.32 4.37
CA ALA A 23 -6.02 8.14 5.21
C ALA A 23 -4.73 7.80 5.94
N ILE A 24 -3.58 8.02 5.32
CA ILE A 24 -2.29 7.72 5.95
C ILE A 24 -1.67 8.97 6.59
N GLU A 25 -2.42 10.06 6.65
CA GLU A 25 -1.99 11.31 7.26
C GLU A 25 -0.76 11.90 6.59
N ALA A 26 -0.65 11.70 5.30
CA ALA A 26 0.43 12.29 4.50
C ALA A 26 0.02 13.66 4.01
N SER A 27 0.99 14.49 3.68
CA SER A 27 0.74 15.80 3.11
C SER A 27 0.02 15.67 1.78
N ARG A 28 -0.89 16.60 1.53
CA ARG A 28 -1.63 16.60 0.28
C ARG A 28 -0.67 16.69 -0.91
N GLY A 29 -0.82 15.76 -1.85
CA GLY A 29 0.01 15.72 -3.03
C GLY A 29 1.32 15.01 -2.87
N SER A 30 1.68 14.59 -1.63
CA SER A 30 2.99 13.98 -1.38
C SER A 30 3.14 12.65 -2.12
N ILE A 31 2.10 11.81 -2.09
CA ILE A 31 2.16 10.50 -2.73
C ILE A 31 2.05 10.65 -4.24
N SER A 32 1.12 11.48 -4.73
CA SER A 32 0.99 11.66 -6.18
C SER A 32 2.26 12.24 -6.78
N LYS A 33 2.91 13.15 -6.05
CA LYS A 33 4.17 13.74 -6.52
C LYS A 33 5.29 12.69 -6.52
N ALA A 34 5.36 11.86 -5.48
CA ALA A 34 6.37 10.81 -5.42
C ALA A 34 6.20 9.82 -6.56
N VAL A 35 4.94 9.45 -6.88
CA VAL A 35 4.65 8.57 -8.00
C VAL A 35 5.07 9.21 -9.31
N LYS A 36 4.69 10.46 -9.50
CA LYS A 36 4.99 11.18 -10.73
C LYS A 36 6.49 11.33 -10.97
N GLN A 37 7.24 11.54 -9.90
CA GLN A 37 8.68 11.76 -9.99
C GLN A 37 9.50 10.52 -9.71
N SER A 38 8.86 9.37 -9.48
CA SER A 38 9.51 8.11 -9.16
C SER A 38 10.46 8.24 -7.98
N LYS A 39 10.00 8.94 -6.94
CA LYS A 39 10.79 9.14 -5.74
C LYS A 39 10.50 8.09 -4.69
N ASN A 40 11.50 7.80 -3.88
CA ASN A 40 11.30 6.91 -2.73
C ASN A 40 10.47 7.60 -1.66
N ILE A 41 9.73 6.81 -0.91
CA ILE A 41 8.99 7.31 0.24
C ILE A 41 9.65 6.78 1.50
N GLY A 42 9.50 7.55 2.59
CA GLY A 42 10.15 7.20 3.85
C GLY A 42 9.52 6.01 4.52
N SER A 43 10.29 5.39 5.42
CA SER A 43 9.81 4.20 6.13
C SER A 43 8.60 4.51 7.01
N ASN A 44 8.53 5.71 7.57
CA ASN A 44 7.37 6.08 8.37
C ASN A 44 6.10 6.14 7.53
N VAL A 45 6.21 6.56 6.28
CA VAL A 45 5.06 6.57 5.37
C VAL A 45 4.63 5.14 5.07
N ILE A 46 5.59 4.26 4.81
CA ILE A 46 5.31 2.85 4.54
C ILE A 46 4.62 2.21 5.74
N GLU A 47 5.09 2.51 6.95
CA GLU A 47 4.46 1.99 8.17
C GLU A 47 3.01 2.42 8.26
N ASN A 48 2.73 3.69 7.96
CA ASN A 48 1.37 4.19 8.00
C ASN A 48 0.49 3.48 6.96
N ILE A 49 1.03 3.25 5.77
CA ILE A 49 0.30 2.55 4.72
C ILE A 49 -0.09 1.16 5.19
N LEU A 50 0.87 0.43 5.74
CA LEU A 50 0.63 -0.95 6.18
C LEU A 50 -0.31 -1.00 7.37
N SER A 51 -0.33 0.05 8.18
CA SER A 51 -1.22 0.14 9.33
C SER A 51 -2.67 0.40 8.92
N VAL A 52 -2.86 1.24 7.90
CA VAL A 52 -4.21 1.63 7.48
C VAL A 52 -4.78 0.64 6.46
N TYR A 53 -3.97 0.24 5.50
CA TYR A 53 -4.42 -0.65 4.41
C TYR A 53 -3.92 -2.06 4.68
N GLU A 54 -4.64 -2.76 5.54
CA GLU A 54 -4.20 -4.07 6.03
C GLU A 54 -4.28 -5.15 4.95
N ASN A 55 -5.02 -4.90 3.89
CA ASN A 55 -5.16 -5.89 2.83
C ASN A 55 -3.98 -5.90 1.86
N ILE A 56 -3.11 -4.92 1.92
CA ILE A 56 -1.96 -4.91 1.03
C ILE A 56 -0.89 -5.89 1.54
N ASN A 57 -0.28 -6.61 0.61
CA ASN A 57 0.76 -7.55 0.96
C ASN A 57 2.08 -6.81 1.12
N PRO A 58 2.64 -6.73 2.35
CA PRO A 58 3.87 -5.95 2.55
C PRO A 58 5.06 -6.50 1.78
N ILE A 59 5.14 -7.81 1.60
CA ILE A 59 6.24 -8.39 0.83
C ILE A 59 6.14 -7.93 -0.61
N TRP A 60 4.94 -7.96 -1.19
CA TRP A 60 4.76 -7.47 -2.55
C TRP A 60 5.12 -5.99 -2.65
N LEU A 61 4.65 -5.19 -1.71
CA LEU A 61 4.89 -3.75 -1.76
C LEU A 61 6.39 -3.43 -1.72
N LEU A 62 7.13 -4.15 -0.88
CA LEU A 62 8.53 -3.84 -0.65
C LEU A 62 9.46 -4.52 -1.64
N THR A 63 9.11 -5.70 -2.12
CA THR A 63 10.03 -6.49 -2.97
C THR A 63 9.50 -6.77 -4.37
N GLY A 64 8.20 -6.63 -4.58
CA GLY A 64 7.58 -6.98 -5.85
C GLY A 64 7.24 -8.45 -5.98
N GLU A 65 7.51 -9.24 -4.95
CA GLU A 65 7.25 -10.68 -5.00
C GLU A 65 5.90 -11.00 -4.39
N GLY A 66 5.25 -12.01 -4.93
CA GLY A 66 3.95 -12.44 -4.44
C GLY A 66 2.84 -11.62 -5.04
N GLU A 67 1.69 -11.63 -4.37
CA GLU A 67 0.52 -10.96 -4.87
C GLU A 67 0.30 -9.63 -4.15
N MET A 68 -0.35 -8.72 -4.86
CA MET A 68 -0.62 -7.38 -4.35
C MET A 68 -1.39 -7.40 -3.04
N LEU A 69 -2.41 -8.27 -2.93
CA LEU A 69 -3.27 -8.31 -1.76
C LEU A 69 -2.97 -9.53 -0.91
N ARG A 70 -3.12 -9.40 0.41
CA ARG A 70 -3.06 -10.53 1.32
C ARG A 70 -4.27 -11.41 1.09
N ASN A 71 -4.00 -12.65 1.12
CA ASN A 71 -5.10 -13.56 1.11
C ASN A 71 -5.55 -13.86 2.49
N SER A 72 -6.15 -14.17 2.87
CA SER A 72 -6.43 -14.47 3.79
C SER A 72 -6.84 -15.27 4.30
N GLY A 73 -6.47 -15.29 3.52
CA GLY A 73 -6.49 -15.73 3.83
C GLY A 73 -6.90 -16.05 4.36
N GLN A 74 -7.00 -16.13 4.10
CA GLN A 74 -7.15 -16.23 4.32
C GLN A 74 -7.31 -16.58 5.16
N VAL A 75 -7.39 -16.77 5.03
CA VAL A 75 -7.23 -16.96 5.66
C VAL A 75 -7.47 -17.28 6.52
N ASN A 76 -7.54 -17.53 6.50
CA ASN A 76 -7.46 -17.78 7.11
C ASN A 76 -7.77 -18.05 7.89
N GLU A 77 -7.82 -18.37 7.83
CA GLU A 77 -7.75 -18.61 8.28
C GLU A 77 -7.95 -18.79 8.90
N ALA A 78 -8.10 -19.17 8.87
CA ALA A 78 -7.92 -19.27 9.10
C ALA A 78 -8.02 -19.48 9.62
N SER A 79 -8.09 -19.70 9.53
CA SER A 79 -7.86 -19.80 9.79
C SER A 79 -8.03 -20.00 10.59
N ARG A 80 -8.20 -20.28 10.64
CA ARG A 80 -8.10 -20.45 11.23
C ARG A 80 -8.15 -20.73 12.14
N VAL A 81 -8.29 -20.83 12.02
CA VAL A 81 -8.00 -20.99 12.58
C VAL A 81 -7.96 -21.23 13.45
N TYR A 82 -8.09 -21.58 13.68
CA TYR A 82 -7.74 -21.68 14.15
C TYR A 82 -7.84 -21.89 14.81
#